data_a77d3f36090c2ebc609ab2f6272fc527
#
_entry.id   a77d3f36090c2ebc609ab2f6272fc527
#
_cell.length_a   1.000
_cell.length_b   1.000
_cell.length_c   1.000
_cell.angle_alpha   90.00
_cell.angle_beta   90.00
_cell.angle_gamma   90.00
#
_symmetry.space_group_name_H-M   'P 1'
#
loop_
_entity.id
_entity.type
_entity.pdbx_description
1 polymer ?
#
loop_
_entity_poly.entity_id
_entity_poly.type
_entity_poly.pdbx_seq_one_letter_code
_entity_poly.pdbx_strand_id
1 'polypeptide(L)'
;MWSYPNIYRDQGKGDGKEVCDLLVIFDNHVLIFSDKECSFPRSGKIEVDWSRWYRKAVKKSADQIWGAERWLFSHPDRIFLDKQCQKKFPLLLPDKSKAKIHRIVTAHAVSKKCISELGGSGSLMIVPSIVGDMHFSDKSRSCLPFTIGQVDPQKGYVHVFDDTTLEIVMKTLDTVSDFVSYLGKKEAFITSGKLLSASGEDDLLAYYLKHVDYEGQHVFHIDSDADAIIIREGI
;
A
#
# COMPACT_ATOMS: atom_id res chain seq x y z
N MET A 1 -6.61 -14.69 -13.42
CA MET A 1 -6.53 -14.03 -12.10
C MET A 1 -7.35 -14.81 -11.11
N TRP A 2 -6.82 -15.00 -9.88
CA TRP A 2 -7.49 -15.68 -8.79
C TRP A 2 -7.41 -14.80 -7.55
N SER A 3 -8.55 -14.62 -6.87
CA SER A 3 -8.63 -13.82 -5.65
C SER A 3 -9.25 -14.64 -4.52
N TYR A 4 -8.64 -14.58 -3.34
CA TYR A 4 -9.04 -15.35 -2.16
C TYR A 4 -9.12 -14.44 -0.95
N PRO A 5 -10.32 -14.12 -0.46
CA PRO A 5 -10.48 -13.39 0.78
C PRO A 5 -10.18 -14.29 1.98
N ASN A 6 -9.66 -13.69 3.05
CA ASN A 6 -9.52 -14.31 4.38
C ASN A 6 -8.83 -15.68 4.33
N ILE A 7 -7.61 -15.76 3.82
CA ILE A 7 -6.83 -17.00 3.85
C ILE A 7 -6.22 -17.23 5.23
N TYR A 8 -6.09 -18.51 5.61
CA TYR A 8 -5.67 -18.92 6.95
C TYR A 8 -4.39 -19.75 6.90
N ARG A 9 -3.64 -19.72 8.01
CA ARG A 9 -2.50 -20.59 8.27
C ARG A 9 -2.78 -21.50 9.45
N ASP A 10 -2.38 -22.76 9.37
CA ASP A 10 -2.41 -23.67 10.48
C ASP A 10 -1.36 -23.30 11.53
N GLN A 11 -1.78 -23.22 12.80
CA GLN A 11 -0.92 -22.98 13.95
C GLN A 11 -0.58 -24.26 14.74
N GLY A 12 -1.00 -25.43 14.24
CA GLY A 12 -0.82 -26.71 14.95
C GLY A 12 -1.74 -26.90 16.15
N LYS A 13 -2.80 -26.08 16.28
CA LYS A 13 -3.75 -26.13 17.41
C LYS A 13 -5.18 -26.41 16.99
N GLY A 14 -5.41 -26.82 15.74
CA GLY A 14 -6.75 -27.10 15.19
C GLY A 14 -7.59 -25.84 14.88
N ASP A 15 -7.01 -24.65 15.02
CA ASP A 15 -7.64 -23.36 14.69
C ASP A 15 -6.66 -22.52 13.86
N GLY A 16 -7.13 -22.01 12.73
CA GLY A 16 -6.32 -21.22 11.81
C GLY A 16 -6.22 -19.77 12.24
N LYS A 17 -5.05 -19.18 12.00
CA LYS A 17 -4.86 -17.73 12.07
C LYS A 17 -4.92 -17.13 10.68
N GLU A 18 -5.71 -16.08 10.52
CA GLU A 18 -5.77 -15.31 9.29
C GLU A 18 -4.37 -14.80 8.87
N VAL A 19 -4.08 -14.93 7.59
CA VAL A 19 -2.80 -14.52 6.99
C VAL A 19 -2.90 -13.11 6.45
N CYS A 20 -3.92 -12.84 5.64
CA CYS A 20 -4.24 -11.52 5.08
C CYS A 20 -5.72 -11.45 4.73
N ASP A 21 -6.21 -10.22 4.54
CA ASP A 21 -7.62 -9.95 4.24
C ASP A 21 -8.00 -10.35 2.81
N LEU A 22 -7.08 -10.17 1.84
CA LEU A 22 -7.24 -10.63 0.46
C LEU A 22 -5.88 -11.02 -0.13
N LEU A 23 -5.84 -12.18 -0.78
CA LEU A 23 -4.71 -12.62 -1.62
C LEU A 23 -5.15 -12.68 -3.07
N VAL A 24 -4.41 -12.00 -3.96
CA VAL A 24 -4.63 -12.07 -5.40
C VAL A 24 -3.39 -12.65 -6.07
N ILE A 25 -3.60 -13.62 -6.98
CA ILE A 25 -2.56 -14.21 -7.80
C ILE A 25 -2.90 -13.97 -9.26
N PHE A 26 -1.97 -13.32 -9.96
CA PHE A 26 -2.07 -13.02 -11.37
C PHE A 26 -0.71 -13.23 -12.03
N ASP A 27 -0.59 -14.27 -12.85
CA ASP A 27 0.70 -14.70 -13.42
C ASP A 27 1.76 -14.87 -12.33
N ASN A 28 2.88 -14.17 -12.39
CA ASN A 28 3.91 -14.15 -11.36
C ASN A 28 3.73 -13.03 -10.31
N HIS A 29 2.63 -12.30 -10.36
CA HIS A 29 2.28 -11.27 -9.38
C HIS A 29 1.49 -11.85 -8.20
N VAL A 30 1.91 -11.50 -6.99
CA VAL A 30 1.25 -11.85 -5.73
C VAL A 30 0.90 -10.56 -5.01
N LEU A 31 -0.41 -10.25 -4.91
CA LEU A 31 -0.89 -9.07 -4.23
C LEU A 31 -1.43 -9.48 -2.85
N ILE A 32 -0.89 -8.90 -1.81
CA ILE A 32 -1.27 -9.18 -0.42
C ILE A 32 -1.89 -7.91 0.15
N PHE A 33 -3.19 -7.99 0.47
CA PHE A 33 -3.93 -6.87 1.02
C PHE A 33 -4.13 -7.02 2.53
N SER A 34 -4.01 -5.90 3.23
CA SER A 34 -4.58 -5.71 4.55
C SER A 34 -5.51 -4.51 4.52
N ASP A 35 -6.78 -4.78 4.81
CA ASP A 35 -7.86 -3.80 4.83
C ASP A 35 -8.22 -3.48 6.29
N LYS A 36 -7.90 -2.27 6.74
CA LYS A 36 -8.01 -1.92 8.16
C LYS A 36 -9.00 -0.80 8.39
N GLU A 37 -10.21 -1.19 8.78
CA GLU A 37 -11.17 -0.22 9.30
C GLU A 37 -10.81 0.16 10.73
N CYS A 38 -10.54 1.45 10.95
CA CYS A 38 -10.36 2.02 12.29
C CYS A 38 -10.74 3.49 12.29
N SER A 39 -11.46 3.93 13.33
CA SER A 39 -11.82 5.35 13.48
C SER A 39 -10.57 6.22 13.66
N PHE A 40 -10.59 7.42 13.05
CA PHE A 40 -9.58 8.45 13.32
C PHE A 40 -9.81 9.01 14.73
N PRO A 41 -8.78 9.04 15.61
CA PRO A 41 -8.92 9.53 16.98
C PRO A 41 -9.30 11.02 17.05
N ARG A 42 -9.82 11.46 18.19
CA ARG A 42 -10.30 12.84 18.43
C ARG A 42 -9.81 13.36 19.78
N SER A 43 -8.49 13.46 19.97
CA SER A 43 -7.92 14.01 21.21
C SER A 43 -7.82 15.55 21.22
N GLY A 44 -8.07 16.18 20.07
CA GLY A 44 -7.90 17.62 19.89
C GLY A 44 -6.45 18.02 19.54
N LYS A 45 -5.53 17.07 19.41
CA LYS A 45 -4.14 17.29 18.99
C LYS A 45 -3.86 16.46 17.74
N ILE A 46 -3.84 17.10 16.58
CA ILE A 46 -3.80 16.43 15.29
C ILE A 46 -2.58 15.48 15.11
N GLU A 47 -1.40 15.88 15.56
CA GLU A 47 -0.20 15.02 15.48
C GLU A 47 -0.33 13.75 16.35
N VAL A 48 -0.99 13.87 17.52
CA VAL A 48 -1.24 12.72 18.40
C VAL A 48 -2.26 11.78 17.77
N ASP A 49 -3.32 12.34 17.21
CA ASP A 49 -4.39 11.59 16.56
C ASP A 49 -3.89 10.89 15.30
N TRP A 50 -3.13 11.59 14.46
CA TRP A 50 -2.42 11.03 13.32
C TRP A 50 -1.47 9.89 13.73
N SER A 51 -0.61 10.12 14.71
CA SER A 51 0.35 9.12 15.19
C SER A 51 -0.33 7.83 15.67
N ARG A 52 -1.46 7.95 16.38
CA ARG A 52 -2.26 6.81 16.86
C ARG A 52 -2.93 6.07 15.70
N TRP A 53 -3.53 6.83 14.77
CA TRP A 53 -4.17 6.27 13.58
C TRP A 53 -3.14 5.56 12.70
N TYR A 54 -2.03 6.22 12.35
CA TYR A 54 -0.97 5.66 11.52
C TYR A 54 -0.43 4.34 12.08
N ARG A 55 -0.10 4.29 13.37
CA ARG A 55 0.38 3.05 13.99
C ARG A 55 -0.64 1.92 13.90
N LYS A 56 -1.93 2.22 14.05
CA LYS A 56 -3.01 1.23 14.05
C LYS A 56 -3.42 0.82 12.63
N ALA A 57 -3.61 1.77 11.73
CA ALA A 57 -4.12 1.55 10.39
C ALA A 57 -3.03 1.14 9.40
N VAL A 58 -1.87 1.82 9.43
CA VAL A 58 -0.81 1.62 8.43
C VAL A 58 0.27 0.68 8.96
N LYS A 59 0.96 1.05 10.04
CA LYS A 59 2.14 0.30 10.54
C LYS A 59 1.80 -1.15 10.89
N LYS A 60 0.70 -1.37 11.63
CA LYS A 60 0.26 -2.71 12.04
C LYS A 60 -0.17 -3.56 10.84
N SER A 61 -0.82 -2.95 9.83
CA SER A 61 -1.22 -3.63 8.60
C SER A 61 0.00 -4.01 7.76
N ALA A 62 0.99 -3.13 7.64
CA ALA A 62 2.25 -3.43 6.98
C ALA A 62 2.99 -4.59 7.66
N ASP A 63 3.08 -4.59 9.01
CA ASP A 63 3.68 -5.69 9.77
C ASP A 63 2.94 -7.03 9.54
N GLN A 64 1.61 -6.99 9.41
CA GLN A 64 0.78 -8.15 9.07
C GLN A 64 1.12 -8.67 7.66
N ILE A 65 1.21 -7.78 6.66
CA ILE A 65 1.52 -8.13 5.27
C ILE A 65 2.92 -8.75 5.15
N TRP A 66 3.95 -8.16 5.77
CA TRP A 66 5.30 -8.76 5.76
C TRP A 66 5.34 -10.12 6.47
N GLY A 67 4.52 -10.28 7.51
CA GLY A 67 4.32 -11.58 8.16
C GLY A 67 3.62 -12.60 7.26
N ALA A 68 2.59 -12.15 6.53
CA ALA A 68 1.87 -12.95 5.54
C ALA A 68 2.78 -13.41 4.41
N GLU A 69 3.50 -12.48 3.78
CA GLU A 69 4.47 -12.80 2.73
C GLU A 69 5.46 -13.87 3.17
N ARG A 70 6.10 -13.68 4.33
CA ARG A 70 7.06 -14.65 4.86
C ARG A 70 6.42 -16.02 5.04
N TRP A 71 5.18 -16.08 5.58
CA TRP A 71 4.48 -17.34 5.77
C TRP A 71 4.14 -18.03 4.45
N LEU A 72 3.58 -17.30 3.49
CA LEU A 72 3.18 -17.79 2.18
C LEU A 72 4.33 -18.52 1.46
N PHE A 73 5.51 -17.91 1.46
CA PHE A 73 6.68 -18.48 0.76
C PHE A 73 7.50 -19.47 1.59
N SER A 74 7.36 -19.47 2.92
CA SER A 74 8.06 -20.44 3.77
C SER A 74 7.24 -21.70 4.03
N HIS A 75 5.91 -21.63 3.95
CA HIS A 75 4.99 -22.73 4.28
C HIS A 75 3.83 -22.80 3.26
N PRO A 76 4.10 -22.96 1.96
CA PRO A 76 3.05 -22.92 0.94
C PRO A 76 2.01 -24.04 1.11
N ASP A 77 2.39 -25.20 1.67
CA ASP A 77 1.49 -26.33 1.92
C ASP A 77 0.58 -26.14 3.15
N ARG A 78 0.79 -25.09 3.94
CA ARG A 78 0.05 -24.79 5.18
C ARG A 78 -0.82 -23.53 5.05
N ILE A 79 -1.42 -23.36 3.89
CA ILE A 79 -2.37 -22.29 3.56
C ILE A 79 -3.74 -22.92 3.35
N PHE A 80 -4.77 -22.30 3.91
CA PHE A 80 -6.13 -22.80 3.92
C PHE A 80 -7.13 -21.70 3.59
N LEU A 81 -8.30 -22.13 3.06
CA LEU A 81 -9.42 -21.23 2.71
C LEU A 81 -10.43 -21.06 3.88
N ASP A 82 -10.23 -21.77 4.96
CA ASP A 82 -11.13 -21.74 6.11
C ASP A 82 -10.35 -21.76 7.44
N LYS A 83 -11.00 -21.21 8.47
CA LYS A 83 -10.41 -21.08 9.80
C LYS A 83 -10.17 -22.45 10.47
N GLN A 84 -10.89 -23.49 10.08
CA GLN A 84 -10.73 -24.85 10.60
C GLN A 84 -9.54 -25.57 9.94
N CYS A 85 -8.91 -24.94 8.95
CA CYS A 85 -7.78 -25.51 8.19
C CYS A 85 -8.11 -26.87 7.53
N GLN A 86 -9.35 -27.01 7.04
CA GLN A 86 -9.82 -28.23 6.36
C GLN A 86 -9.72 -28.13 4.86
N LYS A 87 -9.92 -26.94 4.30
CA LYS A 87 -9.86 -26.68 2.85
C LYS A 87 -8.52 -26.07 2.49
N LYS A 88 -7.63 -26.87 1.91
CA LYS A 88 -6.33 -26.39 1.44
C LYS A 88 -6.48 -25.33 0.36
N PHE A 89 -5.53 -24.41 0.33
CA PHE A 89 -5.39 -23.43 -0.74
C PHE A 89 -5.10 -24.17 -2.07
N PRO A 90 -5.88 -23.91 -3.15
CA PRO A 90 -5.88 -24.77 -4.32
C PRO A 90 -4.78 -24.45 -5.35
N LEU A 91 -4.09 -23.30 -5.19
CA LEU A 91 -3.10 -22.86 -6.18
C LEU A 91 -1.67 -23.04 -5.67
N LEU A 92 -0.77 -23.26 -6.60
CA LEU A 92 0.66 -23.11 -6.35
C LEU A 92 1.01 -21.62 -6.43
N LEU A 93 1.74 -21.15 -5.44
CA LEU A 93 2.33 -19.80 -5.51
C LEU A 93 3.46 -19.81 -6.55
N PRO A 94 3.69 -18.68 -7.24
CA PRO A 94 4.86 -18.57 -8.10
C PRO A 94 6.14 -18.73 -7.29
N ASP A 95 7.21 -19.22 -7.93
CA ASP A 95 8.52 -19.32 -7.30
C ASP A 95 8.94 -17.95 -6.73
N LYS A 96 9.42 -17.93 -5.49
CA LYS A 96 9.78 -16.70 -4.79
C LYS A 96 10.80 -15.85 -5.56
N SER A 97 11.70 -16.49 -6.31
CA SER A 97 12.71 -15.79 -7.12
C SER A 97 12.13 -15.08 -8.35
N LYS A 98 10.92 -15.46 -8.78
CA LYS A 98 10.21 -14.90 -9.93
C LYS A 98 8.99 -14.07 -9.52
N ALA A 99 8.54 -14.24 -8.28
CA ALA A 99 7.36 -13.58 -7.77
C ALA A 99 7.57 -12.05 -7.65
N LYS A 100 6.65 -11.29 -8.22
CA LYS A 100 6.51 -9.85 -8.02
C LYS A 100 5.46 -9.62 -6.93
N ILE A 101 5.91 -9.17 -5.76
CA ILE A 101 5.06 -9.09 -4.57
C ILE A 101 4.62 -7.65 -4.36
N HIS A 102 3.30 -7.41 -4.42
CA HIS A 102 2.69 -6.13 -4.14
C HIS A 102 2.02 -6.17 -2.76
N ARG A 103 2.48 -5.33 -1.87
CA ARG A 103 2.00 -5.21 -0.48
C ARG A 103 1.10 -4.00 -0.40
N ILE A 104 -0.18 -4.22 -0.08
CA ILE A 104 -1.21 -3.19 -0.19
C ILE A 104 -1.94 -3.06 1.14
N VAL A 105 -1.89 -1.86 1.69
CA VAL A 105 -2.68 -1.46 2.86
C VAL A 105 -3.80 -0.55 2.38
N THR A 106 -5.04 -0.86 2.77
CA THR A 106 -6.17 0.05 2.69
C THR A 106 -6.49 0.55 4.10
N ALA A 107 -6.31 1.84 4.32
CA ALA A 107 -6.41 2.46 5.63
C ALA A 107 -7.57 3.48 5.65
N HIS A 108 -8.63 3.18 6.40
CA HIS A 108 -9.89 3.92 6.39
C HIS A 108 -9.98 5.03 7.45
N ALA A 109 -11.03 5.86 7.31
CA ALA A 109 -11.46 6.93 8.22
C ALA A 109 -10.47 8.10 8.36
N VAL A 110 -9.66 8.37 7.35
CA VAL A 110 -8.69 9.48 7.35
C VAL A 110 -9.07 10.61 6.41
N SER A 111 -9.64 10.31 5.23
CA SER A 111 -9.84 11.29 4.15
C SER A 111 -10.69 12.50 4.57
N LYS A 112 -11.80 12.27 5.30
CA LYS A 112 -12.62 13.39 5.81
C LYS A 112 -11.85 14.33 6.74
N LYS A 113 -10.95 13.76 7.56
CA LYS A 113 -10.12 14.56 8.46
C LYS A 113 -9.01 15.28 7.70
N CYS A 114 -8.42 14.63 6.72
CA CYS A 114 -7.45 15.22 5.79
C CYS A 114 -8.06 16.46 5.10
N ILE A 115 -9.25 16.35 4.50
CA ILE A 115 -9.98 17.47 3.89
C ILE A 115 -10.18 18.62 4.88
N SER A 116 -10.59 18.33 6.11
CA SER A 116 -10.86 19.37 7.10
C SER A 116 -9.62 20.13 7.55
N GLU A 117 -8.44 19.52 7.48
CA GLU A 117 -7.18 20.12 7.95
C GLU A 117 -6.37 20.73 6.79
N LEU A 118 -6.35 20.10 5.63
CA LEU A 118 -5.50 20.47 4.50
C LEU A 118 -6.28 20.94 3.26
N GLY A 119 -7.58 20.62 3.17
CA GLY A 119 -8.35 20.79 1.94
C GLY A 119 -8.10 19.68 0.92
N GLY A 120 -8.29 19.98 -0.37
CA GLY A 120 -8.03 19.06 -1.48
C GLY A 120 -8.99 17.87 -1.55
N SER A 121 -8.56 16.79 -2.20
CA SER A 121 -9.34 15.55 -2.38
C SER A 121 -9.49 14.71 -1.13
N GLY A 122 -8.67 14.96 -0.10
CA GLY A 122 -8.59 14.14 1.11
C GLY A 122 -7.64 12.95 0.99
N SER A 123 -6.95 12.83 -0.13
CA SER A 123 -5.88 11.88 -0.33
C SER A 123 -4.68 12.20 0.57
N LEU A 124 -3.99 11.16 1.03
CA LEU A 124 -2.77 11.33 1.81
C LEU A 124 -1.62 11.82 0.92
N MET A 125 -0.93 12.86 1.36
CA MET A 125 0.24 13.38 0.67
C MET A 125 1.35 12.32 0.62
N ILE A 126 1.97 12.14 -0.54
CA ILE A 126 3.08 11.20 -0.73
C ILE A 126 4.40 11.96 -0.64
N VAL A 127 5.23 11.63 0.35
CA VAL A 127 6.56 12.22 0.56
C VAL A 127 7.57 11.11 0.83
N PRO A 128 8.31 10.65 -0.19
CA PRO A 128 9.22 9.50 -0.08
C PRO A 128 10.31 9.63 0.98
N SER A 129 10.72 10.85 1.33
CA SER A 129 11.72 11.12 2.36
C SER A 129 11.23 10.90 3.80
N ILE A 130 9.90 10.79 4.01
CA ILE A 130 9.34 10.39 5.31
C ILE A 130 9.46 8.87 5.41
N VAL A 131 10.29 8.37 6.32
CA VAL A 131 10.60 6.95 6.44
C VAL A 131 10.41 6.42 7.86
N GLY A 132 9.91 5.20 7.99
CA GLY A 132 9.79 4.50 9.27
C GLY A 132 9.08 5.34 10.35
N ASP A 133 9.77 5.55 11.45
CA ASP A 133 9.23 6.26 12.62
C ASP A 133 9.02 7.77 12.41
N MET A 134 9.47 8.34 11.28
CA MET A 134 9.19 9.75 10.95
C MET A 134 7.72 10.03 10.70
N HIS A 135 6.90 9.01 10.44
CA HIS A 135 5.46 9.14 10.22
C HIS A 135 4.67 9.49 11.49
N PHE A 136 5.25 9.40 12.66
CA PHE A 136 4.56 9.69 13.90
C PHE A 136 5.42 10.47 14.89
N SER A 137 4.75 11.29 15.72
CA SER A 137 5.38 12.07 16.77
C SER A 137 5.73 11.23 17.98
N ASP A 138 6.83 11.59 18.63
CA ASP A 138 7.21 11.13 19.95
C ASP A 138 7.65 12.33 20.82
N LYS A 139 8.26 12.09 21.98
CA LYS A 139 8.72 13.14 22.90
C LYS A 139 9.82 14.03 22.31
N SER A 140 10.56 13.56 21.32
CA SER A 140 11.74 14.23 20.74
C SER A 140 11.49 14.76 19.32
N ARG A 141 10.39 14.37 18.68
CA ARG A 141 10.15 14.64 17.28
C ARG A 141 8.67 14.83 16.96
N SER A 142 8.34 15.90 16.25
CA SER A 142 7.06 16.11 15.57
C SER A 142 7.01 15.30 14.27
N CYS A 143 5.81 14.99 13.80
CA CYS A 143 5.57 14.41 12.48
C CYS A 143 4.79 15.38 11.60
N LEU A 144 4.74 15.08 10.33
CA LEU A 144 3.86 15.75 9.37
C LEU A 144 2.58 14.90 9.21
N PRO A 145 1.43 15.31 9.77
CA PRO A 145 0.18 14.58 9.64
C PRO A 145 -0.26 14.46 8.17
N PHE A 146 -1.04 13.43 7.88
CA PHE A 146 -1.60 13.14 6.55
C PHE A 146 -0.56 12.92 5.44
N THR A 147 0.63 12.45 5.84
CA THR A 147 1.74 12.21 4.92
C THR A 147 2.18 10.76 4.97
N ILE A 148 2.33 10.15 3.79
CA ILE A 148 2.82 8.78 3.60
C ILE A 148 4.12 8.81 2.81
N GLY A 149 5.11 8.08 3.29
CA GLY A 149 6.34 7.75 2.57
C GLY A 149 6.62 6.25 2.64
N GLN A 150 7.87 5.87 2.93
CA GLN A 150 8.24 4.46 3.06
C GLN A 150 7.99 3.98 4.50
N VAL A 151 7.06 3.05 4.67
CA VAL A 151 6.67 2.53 6.01
C VAL A 151 7.85 1.91 6.75
N ASP A 152 8.70 1.18 6.05
CA ASP A 152 9.98 0.64 6.56
C ASP A 152 10.93 0.43 5.38
N PRO A 153 11.96 1.27 5.22
CA PRO A 153 12.88 1.20 4.08
C PRO A 153 13.77 -0.05 4.06
N GLN A 154 13.84 -0.80 5.16
CA GLN A 154 14.59 -2.06 5.25
C GLN A 154 13.76 -3.28 4.81
N LYS A 155 12.47 -3.08 4.56
CA LYS A 155 11.55 -4.13 4.12
C LYS A 155 11.02 -3.82 2.72
N GLY A 156 10.31 -4.79 2.12
CA GLY A 156 9.64 -4.57 0.85
C GLY A 156 8.63 -3.42 0.95
N TYR A 157 8.57 -2.63 -0.12
CA TYR A 157 7.70 -1.46 -0.22
C TYR A 157 6.23 -1.83 0.02
N VAL A 158 5.49 -0.93 0.68
CA VAL A 158 4.07 -1.09 0.98
C VAL A 158 3.32 0.08 0.34
N HIS A 159 2.40 -0.23 -0.57
CA HIS A 159 1.45 0.73 -1.11
C HIS A 159 0.38 1.01 -0.05
N VAL A 160 0.21 2.27 0.31
CA VAL A 160 -0.84 2.68 1.25
C VAL A 160 -1.88 3.47 0.48
N PHE A 161 -3.12 2.97 0.49
CA PHE A 161 -4.29 3.64 -0.05
C PHE A 161 -5.21 4.04 1.09
N ASP A 162 -5.88 5.17 0.97
CA ASP A 162 -6.87 5.65 1.91
C ASP A 162 -8.32 5.32 1.46
N ASP A 163 -9.30 5.89 2.16
CA ASP A 163 -10.74 5.61 1.96
C ASP A 163 -11.24 5.69 0.52
N THR A 164 -10.62 6.55 -0.30
CA THR A 164 -11.10 6.89 -1.65
C THR A 164 -10.12 6.48 -2.73
N THR A 165 -8.82 6.48 -2.43
CA THR A 165 -7.77 6.37 -3.46
C THR A 165 -7.67 4.98 -4.07
N LEU A 166 -7.89 3.89 -3.33
CA LEU A 166 -7.92 2.55 -3.93
C LEU A 166 -9.07 2.42 -4.94
N GLU A 167 -10.25 2.95 -4.58
CA GLU A 167 -11.41 2.93 -5.48
C GLU A 167 -11.14 3.73 -6.77
N ILE A 168 -10.54 4.93 -6.64
CA ILE A 168 -10.16 5.76 -7.79
C ILE A 168 -9.18 5.00 -8.69
N VAL A 169 -8.11 4.44 -8.12
CA VAL A 169 -7.09 3.70 -8.88
C VAL A 169 -7.71 2.50 -9.60
N MET A 170 -8.54 1.70 -8.91
CA MET A 170 -9.17 0.51 -9.49
C MET A 170 -10.25 0.83 -10.53
N LYS A 171 -10.93 1.99 -10.42
CA LYS A 171 -11.90 2.44 -11.44
C LYS A 171 -11.24 3.04 -12.68
N THR A 172 -10.04 3.56 -12.51
CA THR A 172 -9.29 4.22 -13.59
C THR A 172 -8.43 3.23 -14.38
N LEU A 173 -7.85 2.24 -13.71
CA LEU A 173 -7.05 1.19 -14.32
C LEU A 173 -7.93 -0.03 -14.59
N ASP A 174 -8.37 -0.17 -15.83
CA ASP A 174 -9.43 -1.12 -16.23
C ASP A 174 -9.05 -2.59 -16.10
N THR A 175 -7.75 -2.90 -16.08
CA THR A 175 -7.28 -4.29 -16.03
C THR A 175 -6.35 -4.54 -14.84
N VAL A 176 -6.28 -5.79 -14.42
CA VAL A 176 -5.28 -6.23 -13.41
C VAL A 176 -3.86 -5.98 -13.91
N SER A 177 -3.63 -6.13 -15.21
CA SER A 177 -2.33 -5.86 -15.83
C SER A 177 -1.92 -4.40 -15.65
N ASP A 178 -2.85 -3.46 -15.89
CA ASP A 178 -2.61 -2.02 -15.68
C ASP A 178 -2.36 -1.70 -14.22
N PHE A 179 -3.15 -2.31 -13.32
CA PHE A 179 -2.99 -2.13 -11.89
C PHE A 179 -1.62 -2.59 -11.38
N VAL A 180 -1.18 -3.81 -11.73
CA VAL A 180 0.14 -4.30 -11.29
C VAL A 180 1.29 -3.57 -11.97
N SER A 181 1.10 -3.09 -13.21
CA SER A 181 2.06 -2.23 -13.91
C SER A 181 2.23 -0.90 -13.17
N TYR A 182 1.11 -0.26 -12.83
CA TYR A 182 1.11 0.98 -12.04
C TYR A 182 1.82 0.79 -10.70
N LEU A 183 1.45 -0.25 -9.93
CA LEU A 183 2.08 -0.52 -8.63
C LEU A 183 3.59 -0.70 -8.75
N GLY A 184 4.05 -1.47 -9.72
CA GLY A 184 5.49 -1.70 -9.93
C GLY A 184 6.25 -0.43 -10.33
N LYS A 185 5.68 0.35 -11.25
CA LYS A 185 6.28 1.62 -11.70
C LYS A 185 6.24 2.68 -10.60
N LYS A 186 5.15 2.74 -9.81
CA LYS A 186 5.03 3.62 -8.63
C LYS A 186 6.10 3.29 -7.59
N GLU A 187 6.26 2.02 -7.23
CA GLU A 187 7.29 1.59 -6.29
C GLU A 187 8.67 2.01 -6.76
N ALA A 188 9.02 1.71 -8.02
CA ALA A 188 10.29 2.10 -8.61
C ALA A 188 10.52 3.62 -8.60
N PHE A 189 9.48 4.39 -8.93
CA PHE A 189 9.55 5.85 -8.95
C PHE A 189 9.76 6.45 -7.56
N ILE A 190 8.99 5.99 -6.56
CA ILE A 190 9.09 6.46 -5.18
C ILE A 190 10.47 6.11 -4.57
N THR A 191 10.95 4.89 -4.83
CA THR A 191 12.21 4.40 -4.25
C THR A 191 13.45 4.94 -4.99
N SER A 192 13.31 5.47 -6.19
CA SER A 192 14.41 6.06 -6.96
C SER A 192 14.94 7.40 -6.39
N GLY A 193 14.19 8.04 -5.48
CA GLY A 193 14.49 9.37 -4.97
C GLY A 193 14.14 10.51 -5.92
N LYS A 194 13.51 10.20 -7.06
CA LYS A 194 13.14 11.18 -8.08
C LYS A 194 11.80 11.88 -7.84
N LEU A 195 10.99 11.38 -6.93
CA LEU A 195 9.80 12.07 -6.43
C LEU A 195 10.14 12.76 -5.12
N LEU A 196 9.98 14.08 -5.05
CA LEU A 196 10.08 14.85 -3.80
C LEU A 196 8.78 14.77 -3.02
N SER A 197 7.65 15.03 -3.69
CA SER A 197 6.32 14.87 -3.13
C SER A 197 5.25 14.79 -4.21
N ALA A 198 4.11 14.17 -3.86
CA ALA A 198 2.86 14.30 -4.61
C ALA A 198 1.74 14.70 -3.64
N SER A 199 0.81 15.55 -4.10
CA SER A 199 -0.29 16.05 -3.26
C SER A 199 -1.24 14.94 -2.83
N GLY A 200 -1.39 13.89 -3.66
CA GLY A 200 -2.16 12.71 -3.34
C GLY A 200 -1.88 11.55 -4.30
N GLU A 201 -2.51 10.41 -4.03
CA GLU A 201 -2.46 9.24 -4.90
C GLU A 201 -3.17 9.49 -6.23
N ASP A 202 -4.25 10.27 -6.19
CA ASP A 202 -5.03 10.70 -7.35
C ASP A 202 -4.19 11.58 -8.29
N ASP A 203 -3.43 12.54 -7.77
CA ASP A 203 -2.52 13.36 -8.57
C ASP A 203 -1.35 12.54 -9.11
N LEU A 204 -0.82 11.60 -8.32
CA LEU A 204 0.22 10.70 -8.77
C LEU A 204 -0.25 9.80 -9.92
N LEU A 205 -1.47 9.27 -9.82
CA LEU A 205 -2.11 8.49 -10.89
C LEU A 205 -2.36 9.32 -12.14
N ALA A 206 -2.88 10.56 -11.99
CA ALA A 206 -3.10 11.46 -13.11
C ALA A 206 -1.79 11.78 -13.84
N TYR A 207 -0.71 12.02 -13.09
CA TYR A 207 0.62 12.21 -13.65
C TYR A 207 1.09 10.99 -14.44
N TYR A 208 0.94 9.79 -13.91
CA TYR A 208 1.27 8.54 -14.58
C TYR A 208 0.51 8.36 -15.90
N LEU A 209 -0.79 8.63 -15.90
CA LEU A 209 -1.65 8.47 -17.08
C LEU A 209 -1.39 9.51 -18.17
N LYS A 210 -0.93 10.71 -17.79
CA LYS A 210 -0.59 11.79 -18.74
C LYS A 210 0.64 11.47 -19.58
N HIS A 211 1.56 10.65 -19.09
CA HIS A 211 2.84 10.39 -19.73
C HIS A 211 2.90 8.96 -20.26
N VAL A 212 3.29 8.84 -21.51
CA VAL A 212 3.52 7.55 -22.18
C VAL A 212 4.93 7.51 -22.77
N ASP A 213 5.54 6.35 -22.78
CA ASP A 213 6.80 6.12 -23.46
C ASP A 213 6.60 5.89 -24.97
N TYR A 214 7.71 5.61 -25.67
CA TYR A 214 7.71 5.37 -27.13
C TYR A 214 6.96 4.06 -27.52
N GLU A 215 6.70 3.16 -26.56
CA GLU A 215 5.92 1.94 -26.76
C GLU A 215 4.43 2.15 -26.45
N GLY A 216 4.03 3.36 -26.03
CA GLY A 216 2.68 3.69 -25.64
C GLY A 216 2.30 3.21 -24.23
N GLN A 217 3.31 2.86 -23.39
CA GLN A 217 3.08 2.45 -22.02
C GLN A 217 3.12 3.66 -21.08
N HIS A 218 2.15 3.74 -20.16
CA HIS A 218 2.18 4.78 -19.13
C HIS A 218 3.43 4.69 -18.25
N VAL A 219 4.04 5.85 -17.96
CA VAL A 219 5.29 5.95 -17.19
C VAL A 219 5.29 7.17 -16.28
N PHE A 220 6.11 7.13 -15.23
CA PHE A 220 6.48 8.33 -14.48
C PHE A 220 7.64 9.02 -15.20
N HIS A 221 7.29 9.99 -16.04
CA HIS A 221 8.27 10.73 -16.81
C HIS A 221 9.01 11.77 -15.94
N ILE A 222 10.29 11.97 -16.20
CA ILE A 222 11.11 13.03 -15.61
C ILE A 222 11.92 13.63 -16.72
N ASP A 223 11.88 14.95 -16.83
CA ASP A 223 12.68 15.66 -17.80
C ASP A 223 14.17 15.41 -17.58
N SER A 224 14.94 15.32 -18.66
CA SER A 224 16.34 14.90 -18.63
C SER A 224 17.26 15.81 -17.79
N ASP A 225 16.84 17.06 -17.58
CA ASP A 225 17.54 18.09 -16.82
C ASP A 225 17.02 18.25 -15.38
N ALA A 226 15.99 17.47 -14.97
CA ALA A 226 15.45 17.48 -13.63
C ALA A 226 15.98 16.32 -12.77
N ASP A 227 16.56 16.64 -11.62
CA ASP A 227 17.00 15.64 -10.65
C ASP A 227 15.82 14.94 -9.96
N ALA A 228 14.76 15.70 -9.65
CA ALA A 228 13.55 15.22 -9.01
C ALA A 228 12.36 16.16 -9.27
N ILE A 229 11.14 15.66 -9.06
CA ILE A 229 9.91 16.41 -9.33
C ILE A 229 8.98 16.49 -8.13
N ILE A 230 8.11 17.50 -8.16
CA ILE A 230 6.94 17.64 -7.26
C ILE A 230 5.69 17.55 -8.11
N ILE A 231 4.77 16.67 -7.74
CA ILE A 231 3.46 16.53 -8.38
C ILE A 231 2.44 17.25 -7.51
N ARG A 232 1.80 18.28 -8.07
CA ARG A 232 0.83 19.13 -7.37
C ARG A 232 -0.59 18.83 -7.82
N GLU A 233 -1.56 19.20 -6.99
CA GLU A 233 -2.98 19.12 -7.30
C GLU A 233 -3.32 19.82 -8.64
N GLY A 234 -4.14 19.16 -9.47
CA GLY A 234 -4.68 19.75 -10.70
C GLY A 234 -3.77 19.69 -11.94
N ILE A 235 -2.83 18.75 -11.99
CA ILE A 235 -2.00 18.50 -13.19
C ILE A 235 -2.75 17.69 -14.26
#